data_4844ace639ac85c7bc0bfacd333147e6
#
_entry.id   4844ace639ac85c7bc0bfacd333147e6
#
_cell.length_a   1.000
_cell.length_b   1.000
_cell.length_c   1.000
_cell.angle_alpha   90.00
_cell.angle_beta   90.00
_cell.angle_gamma   90.00
#
_symmetry.space_group_name_H-M   'P 1'
#
loop_
_entity.id
_entity.type
_entity.pdbx_description
1 polymer ?
#
loop_
_entity_poly.entity_id
_entity_poly.type
_entity_poly.pdbx_seq_one_letter_code
_entity_poly.pdbx_strand_id
1 'polypeptide(L)'
;MDSRYILEVDHMTKTLTSKKKINLSEEIKTFTLSDFDFAIEPGYILGIVGKNGAGKTTLIRTILGLYKPNEGTITVAGYDRVTEAVNAKKNMAFITDECLFPLDLSPKTIGKTFGPLYDGFDYKKYEGYCKRFGLSMKKNIRYQSKGMRVKMQLAFCLSYKATLYVFDEPSAGLDPIFRKELLDLFFEIIEDGTKSIILSTHLTEDLDRIADYILYVEDGKQNFFMEKEELISRFRMIKGSRGQVNYYNKYVVGRKDEDIFSEALVLLPEKDFEFRVPVQVSQPKIEDIMVYYMSEKKNVG
;
A
#
# COMPACT_ATOMS: atom_id res chain seq x y z
N MET A 1 -12.86 -14.29 19.29
CA MET A 1 -12.26 -13.13 19.97
C MET A 1 -12.62 -11.92 19.13
N ASP A 2 -13.39 -11.00 19.70
CA ASP A 2 -13.64 -9.71 19.02
C ASP A 2 -12.39 -8.84 19.17
N SER A 3 -11.44 -8.99 18.25
CA SER A 3 -10.34 -8.05 18.17
C SER A 3 -10.88 -6.73 17.61
N ARG A 4 -10.57 -5.62 18.26
CA ARG A 4 -10.89 -4.28 17.77
C ARG A 4 -10.24 -4.02 16.39
N TYR A 5 -9.06 -4.59 16.17
CA TYR A 5 -8.27 -4.38 14.98
C TYR A 5 -8.29 -5.59 14.05
N ILE A 6 -8.39 -5.34 12.75
CA ILE A 6 -8.26 -6.37 11.72
C ILE A 6 -6.81 -6.70 11.42
N LEU A 7 -5.95 -5.70 11.57
CA LEU A 7 -4.49 -5.83 11.56
C LEU A 7 -3.91 -4.99 12.68
N GLU A 8 -3.00 -5.57 13.44
CA GLU A 8 -2.18 -4.88 14.43
C GLU A 8 -0.73 -5.30 14.22
N VAL A 9 0.16 -4.33 14.11
CA VAL A 9 1.60 -4.47 14.00
C VAL A 9 2.19 -3.74 15.19
N ASP A 10 2.78 -4.49 16.12
CA ASP A 10 3.27 -4.01 17.41
C ASP A 10 4.78 -4.12 17.46
N HIS A 11 5.48 -2.98 17.42
CA HIS A 11 6.93 -2.83 17.48
C HIS A 11 7.70 -3.81 16.60
N MET A 12 7.19 -4.05 15.38
CA MET A 12 7.73 -5.05 14.47
C MET A 12 9.06 -4.63 13.86
N THR A 13 10.07 -5.46 14.01
CA THR A 13 11.37 -5.34 13.35
C THR A 13 11.66 -6.57 12.50
N LYS A 14 12.16 -6.36 11.27
CA LYS A 14 12.55 -7.42 10.36
C LYS A 14 13.85 -7.11 9.63
N THR A 15 14.88 -7.91 9.85
CA THR A 15 16.15 -7.84 9.10
C THR A 15 16.22 -8.93 8.04
N LEU A 16 16.56 -8.53 6.83
CA LEU A 16 16.88 -9.41 5.71
C LEU A 16 18.36 -9.33 5.41
N THR A 17 19.00 -10.47 5.27
CA THR A 17 20.42 -10.57 4.91
C THR A 17 20.54 -11.30 3.58
N SER A 18 21.14 -10.66 2.59
CA SER A 18 21.48 -11.29 1.32
C SER A 18 23.00 -11.40 1.19
N LYS A 19 23.48 -12.58 0.77
CA LYS A 19 24.88 -12.83 0.45
C LYS A 19 25.04 -12.87 -1.07
N LYS A 20 25.86 -12.00 -1.62
CA LYS A 20 26.19 -12.01 -3.04
C LYS A 20 27.68 -12.33 -3.20
N LYS A 21 27.99 -13.40 -3.92
CA LYS A 21 29.36 -13.68 -4.32
C LYS A 21 29.75 -12.75 -5.45
N ILE A 22 30.76 -11.90 -5.21
CA ILE A 22 31.37 -11.04 -6.23
C ILE A 22 32.84 -11.43 -6.29
N ASN A 23 33.24 -12.12 -7.35
CA ASN A 23 34.57 -12.72 -7.51
C ASN A 23 34.89 -13.71 -6.35
N LEU A 24 35.99 -13.50 -5.63
CA LEU A 24 36.46 -14.34 -4.51
C LEU A 24 35.99 -13.83 -3.12
N SER A 25 35.19 -12.75 -3.07
CA SER A 25 34.67 -12.18 -1.82
C SER A 25 33.16 -12.33 -1.72
N GLU A 26 32.66 -12.47 -0.48
CA GLU A 26 31.21 -12.42 -0.18
C GLU A 26 30.85 -11.00 0.25
N GLU A 27 29.96 -10.34 -0.49
CA GLU A 27 29.32 -9.09 -0.07
C GLU A 27 28.04 -9.43 0.69
N ILE A 28 27.97 -9.02 1.94
CA ILE A 28 26.77 -9.18 2.78
C ILE A 28 26.02 -7.86 2.75
N LYS A 29 24.80 -7.87 2.21
CA LYS A 29 23.88 -6.72 2.27
C LYS A 29 22.78 -7.03 3.27
N THR A 30 22.60 -6.14 4.21
CA THR A 30 21.49 -6.19 5.18
C THR A 30 20.53 -5.05 4.91
N PHE A 31 19.23 -5.36 5.02
CA PHE A 31 18.15 -4.38 5.01
C PHE A 31 17.24 -4.65 6.20
N THR A 32 16.90 -3.62 6.96
CA THR A 32 16.09 -3.75 8.17
C THR A 32 14.87 -2.86 8.10
N LEU A 33 13.70 -3.45 8.34
CA LEU A 33 12.51 -2.73 8.78
C LEU A 33 12.60 -2.58 10.30
N SER A 34 12.55 -1.35 10.81
CA SER A 34 12.74 -1.05 12.23
C SER A 34 11.50 -0.44 12.83
N ASP A 35 11.02 -1.08 13.90
CA ASP A 35 10.03 -0.55 14.83
C ASP A 35 8.74 -0.03 14.16
N PHE A 36 8.07 -0.92 13.42
CA PHE A 36 6.76 -0.61 12.84
C PHE A 36 5.68 -0.82 13.89
N ASP A 37 4.90 0.23 14.13
CA ASP A 37 3.83 0.26 15.12
C ASP A 37 2.60 0.96 14.55
N PHE A 38 1.55 0.17 14.21
CA PHE A 38 0.28 0.67 13.69
C PHE A 38 -0.82 -0.39 13.76
N ALA A 39 -2.07 0.07 13.79
CA ALA A 39 -3.23 -0.82 13.79
C ALA A 39 -4.36 -0.26 12.92
N ILE A 40 -5.15 -1.15 12.31
CA ILE A 40 -6.27 -0.81 11.43
C ILE A 40 -7.52 -1.52 11.93
N GLU A 41 -8.58 -0.76 12.11
CA GLU A 41 -9.91 -1.30 12.39
C GLU A 41 -10.55 -1.86 11.10
N PRO A 42 -11.57 -2.74 11.20
CA PRO A 42 -12.34 -3.16 10.03
C PRO A 42 -13.02 -1.96 9.32
N GLY A 43 -13.19 -2.06 8.01
CA GLY A 43 -13.89 -1.04 7.20
C GLY A 43 -12.98 -0.02 6.54
N TYR A 44 -11.67 -0.08 6.73
CA TYR A 44 -10.75 0.95 6.26
C TYR A 44 -9.75 0.46 5.21
N ILE A 45 -9.28 1.39 4.37
CA ILE A 45 -8.22 1.19 3.37
C ILE A 45 -6.95 1.88 3.84
N LEU A 46 -5.88 1.11 4.04
CA LEU A 46 -4.54 1.61 4.32
C LEU A 46 -3.72 1.71 3.03
N GLY A 47 -3.28 2.92 2.68
CA GLY A 47 -2.26 3.16 1.66
C GLY A 47 -0.85 3.12 2.25
N ILE A 48 0.02 2.24 1.72
CA ILE A 48 1.45 2.22 2.05
C ILE A 48 2.20 2.96 0.97
N VAL A 49 2.85 4.05 1.33
CA VAL A 49 3.62 4.91 0.41
C VAL A 49 5.09 4.96 0.78
N GLY A 50 5.93 5.24 -0.20
CA GLY A 50 7.38 5.36 -0.02
C GLY A 50 8.12 5.10 -1.33
N LYS A 51 9.39 5.48 -1.39
CA LYS A 51 10.26 5.26 -2.56
C LYS A 51 10.42 3.78 -2.88
N ASN A 52 10.87 3.49 -4.11
CA ASN A 52 11.32 2.14 -4.46
C ASN A 52 12.50 1.75 -3.56
N GLY A 53 12.44 0.55 -2.99
CA GLY A 53 13.42 0.08 -2.03
C GLY A 53 13.21 0.54 -0.58
N ALA A 54 12.21 1.37 -0.28
CA ALA A 54 11.92 1.83 1.09
C ALA A 54 11.52 0.71 2.06
N GLY A 55 11.08 -0.44 1.55
CA GLY A 55 10.70 -1.59 2.38
C GLY A 55 9.22 -1.99 2.31
N LYS A 56 8.39 -1.32 1.49
CA LYS A 56 6.94 -1.61 1.37
C LYS A 56 6.65 -3.09 1.11
N THR A 57 7.24 -3.67 0.08
CA THR A 57 7.08 -5.11 -0.26
C THR A 57 7.60 -6.01 0.86
N THR A 58 8.69 -5.62 1.55
CA THR A 58 9.21 -6.39 2.70
C THR A 58 8.20 -6.36 3.86
N LEU A 59 7.61 -5.21 4.16
CA LEU A 59 6.56 -5.07 5.17
C LEU A 59 5.35 -5.93 4.81
N ILE A 60 4.84 -5.82 3.59
CA ILE A 60 3.73 -6.64 3.09
C ILE A 60 4.05 -8.14 3.21
N ARG A 61 5.22 -8.58 2.79
CA ARG A 61 5.64 -9.99 2.91
C ARG A 61 5.73 -10.45 4.36
N THR A 62 6.08 -9.56 5.28
CA THR A 62 6.11 -9.87 6.72
C THR A 62 4.67 -9.98 7.26
N ILE A 63 3.77 -9.07 6.90
CA ILE A 63 2.33 -9.15 7.23
C ILE A 63 1.73 -10.44 6.66
N LEU A 64 2.02 -10.80 5.44
CA LEU A 64 1.59 -12.06 4.81
C LEU A 64 2.21 -13.31 5.46
N GLY A 65 3.24 -13.15 6.33
CA GLY A 65 3.97 -14.22 7.01
C GLY A 65 4.84 -15.05 6.07
N LEU A 66 5.30 -14.45 4.99
CA LEU A 66 6.39 -14.99 4.16
C LEU A 66 7.74 -14.78 4.86
N TYR A 67 7.82 -13.74 5.70
CA TYR A 67 8.93 -13.49 6.60
C TYR A 67 8.44 -13.50 8.04
N LYS A 68 9.20 -14.15 8.94
CA LYS A 68 8.95 -14.08 10.38
C LYS A 68 9.59 -12.79 10.92
N PRO A 69 8.90 -11.98 11.73
CA PRO A 69 9.52 -10.86 12.45
C PRO A 69 10.73 -11.32 13.27
N ASN A 70 11.71 -10.44 13.43
CA ASN A 70 12.82 -10.66 14.37
C ASN A 70 12.41 -10.22 15.77
N GLU A 71 11.64 -9.12 15.87
CA GLU A 71 11.11 -8.56 17.11
C GLU A 71 9.68 -8.09 16.86
N GLY A 72 8.93 -7.90 17.94
CA GLY A 72 7.54 -7.48 17.90
C GLY A 72 6.57 -8.54 17.40
N THR A 73 5.31 -8.16 17.25
CA THR A 73 4.22 -9.06 16.85
C THR A 73 3.40 -8.50 15.70
N ILE A 74 2.72 -9.39 14.99
CA ILE A 74 1.71 -9.05 13.98
C ILE A 74 0.51 -9.94 14.23
N THR A 75 -0.67 -9.33 14.42
CA THR A 75 -1.94 -10.05 14.52
C THR A 75 -2.85 -9.71 13.34
N VAL A 76 -3.57 -10.70 12.84
CA VAL A 76 -4.58 -10.54 11.78
C VAL A 76 -5.87 -11.16 12.26
N ALA A 77 -6.94 -10.36 12.32
CA ALA A 77 -8.25 -10.75 12.85
C ALA A 77 -8.13 -11.39 14.24
N GLY A 78 -7.23 -10.87 15.08
CA GLY A 78 -6.96 -11.36 16.44
C GLY A 78 -6.05 -12.60 16.53
N TYR A 79 -5.54 -13.13 15.41
CA TYR A 79 -4.64 -14.29 15.39
C TYR A 79 -3.20 -13.87 15.17
N ASP A 80 -2.31 -14.30 16.04
CA ASP A 80 -0.86 -14.05 15.88
C ASP A 80 -0.30 -14.74 14.64
N ARG A 81 0.49 -14.00 13.87
CA ARG A 81 1.02 -14.43 12.56
C ARG A 81 2.04 -15.56 12.65
N VAL A 82 2.66 -15.79 13.81
CA VAL A 82 3.69 -16.81 14.02
C VAL A 82 3.11 -18.03 14.71
N THR A 83 2.42 -17.85 15.82
CA THR A 83 1.92 -18.96 16.64
C THR A 83 0.58 -19.51 16.14
N GLU A 84 -0.24 -18.69 15.48
CA GLU A 84 -1.55 -19.04 14.93
C GLU A 84 -1.63 -18.83 13.41
N ALA A 85 -0.51 -19.06 12.72
CA ALA A 85 -0.31 -18.74 11.30
C ALA A 85 -1.41 -19.26 10.36
N VAL A 86 -1.99 -20.42 10.63
CA VAL A 86 -3.08 -21.00 9.80
C VAL A 86 -4.34 -20.18 9.93
N ASN A 87 -4.74 -19.83 11.15
CA ASN A 87 -5.95 -19.04 11.40
C ASN A 87 -5.80 -17.62 10.84
N ALA A 88 -4.66 -16.98 11.06
CA ALA A 88 -4.37 -15.68 10.48
C ALA A 88 -4.45 -15.71 8.94
N LYS A 89 -3.85 -16.72 8.27
CA LYS A 89 -3.89 -16.87 6.80
C LYS A 89 -5.28 -17.07 6.23
N LYS A 90 -6.16 -17.77 6.92
CA LYS A 90 -7.54 -17.99 6.50
C LYS A 90 -8.33 -16.69 6.35
N ASN A 91 -7.96 -15.67 7.11
CA ASN A 91 -8.58 -14.35 7.08
C ASN A 91 -7.98 -13.40 6.02
N MET A 92 -7.00 -13.86 5.24
CA MET A 92 -6.27 -13.00 4.31
C MET A 92 -6.50 -13.39 2.85
N ALA A 93 -6.66 -12.38 2.00
CA ALA A 93 -6.55 -12.47 0.55
C ALA A 93 -5.43 -11.56 0.08
N PHE A 94 -4.63 -11.99 -0.90
CA PHE A 94 -3.52 -11.15 -1.32
C PHE A 94 -3.19 -11.30 -2.81
N ILE A 95 -2.70 -10.21 -3.38
CA ILE A 95 -2.16 -10.12 -4.74
C ILE A 95 -0.80 -9.46 -4.64
N THR A 96 0.18 -10.03 -5.30
CA THR A 96 1.50 -9.46 -5.48
C THR A 96 1.73 -9.15 -6.97
N ASP A 97 2.79 -8.44 -7.30
CA ASP A 97 3.19 -8.15 -8.68
C ASP A 97 3.49 -9.40 -9.51
N GLU A 98 3.83 -10.51 -8.85
CA GLU A 98 4.02 -11.81 -9.47
C GLU A 98 2.74 -12.66 -9.40
N CYS A 99 2.45 -13.39 -10.47
CA CYS A 99 1.33 -14.33 -10.45
C CYS A 99 1.68 -15.56 -9.61
N LEU A 100 0.92 -15.78 -8.55
CA LEU A 100 1.14 -16.86 -7.58
C LEU A 100 0.69 -18.24 -8.08
N PHE A 101 -0.03 -18.29 -9.20
CA PHE A 101 -0.51 -19.55 -9.76
C PHE A 101 0.41 -20.05 -10.88
N PRO A 102 0.53 -21.39 -11.06
CA PRO A 102 1.31 -21.96 -12.15
C PRO A 102 0.82 -21.47 -13.52
N LEU A 103 1.72 -20.91 -14.31
CA LEU A 103 1.39 -20.25 -15.57
C LEU A 103 0.82 -21.18 -16.64
N ASP A 104 1.07 -22.48 -16.52
CA ASP A 104 0.58 -23.54 -17.43
C ASP A 104 -0.88 -23.93 -17.18
N LEU A 105 -1.48 -23.42 -16.12
CA LEU A 105 -2.87 -23.69 -15.79
C LEU A 105 -3.81 -22.64 -16.39
N SER A 106 -5.05 -23.07 -16.69
CA SER A 106 -6.13 -22.16 -17.06
C SER A 106 -6.88 -21.68 -15.82
N PRO A 107 -7.59 -20.52 -15.88
CA PRO A 107 -8.44 -20.08 -14.78
C PRO A 107 -9.42 -21.15 -14.30
N LYS A 108 -9.99 -21.92 -15.24
CA LYS A 108 -10.87 -23.06 -14.89
C LYS A 108 -10.17 -24.09 -14.01
N THR A 109 -8.95 -24.47 -14.37
CA THR A 109 -8.17 -25.46 -13.62
C THR A 109 -7.76 -24.90 -12.25
N ILE A 110 -7.34 -23.61 -12.21
CA ILE A 110 -6.98 -22.94 -10.96
C ILE A 110 -8.15 -22.95 -9.97
N GLY A 111 -9.32 -22.48 -10.38
CA GLY A 111 -10.49 -22.45 -9.49
C GLY A 111 -10.89 -23.84 -8.98
N LYS A 112 -10.77 -24.88 -9.81
CA LYS A 112 -11.09 -26.27 -9.41
C LYS A 112 -10.04 -26.90 -8.51
N THR A 113 -8.75 -26.61 -8.74
CA THR A 113 -7.63 -27.23 -8.01
C THR A 113 -7.35 -26.51 -6.70
N PHE A 114 -7.25 -25.19 -6.73
CA PHE A 114 -6.87 -24.41 -5.57
C PHE A 114 -8.06 -23.90 -4.76
N GLY A 115 -9.22 -23.66 -5.40
CA GLY A 115 -10.41 -23.17 -4.70
C GLY A 115 -10.78 -23.98 -3.46
N PRO A 116 -10.84 -25.33 -3.53
CA PRO A 116 -11.17 -26.15 -2.34
C PRO A 116 -10.20 -26.02 -1.16
N LEU A 117 -9.03 -25.41 -1.35
CA LEU A 117 -8.07 -25.17 -0.27
C LEU A 117 -8.38 -23.90 0.54
N TYR A 118 -9.35 -23.09 0.08
CA TYR A 118 -9.73 -21.82 0.71
C TYR A 118 -11.11 -21.90 1.32
N ASP A 119 -11.25 -21.53 2.57
CA ASP A 119 -12.49 -21.59 3.31
C ASP A 119 -13.58 -20.73 2.65
N GLY A 120 -14.72 -21.36 2.35
CA GLY A 120 -15.87 -20.70 1.73
C GLY A 120 -15.65 -20.25 0.29
N PHE A 121 -14.72 -20.88 -0.44
CA PHE A 121 -14.55 -20.61 -1.87
C PHE A 121 -15.80 -20.98 -2.67
N ASP A 122 -16.32 -20.01 -3.41
CA ASP A 122 -17.47 -20.17 -4.30
C ASP A 122 -17.01 -20.17 -5.76
N TYR A 123 -17.02 -21.36 -6.39
CA TYR A 123 -16.61 -21.51 -7.77
C TYR A 123 -17.52 -20.75 -8.75
N LYS A 124 -18.84 -20.62 -8.47
CA LYS A 124 -19.75 -19.86 -9.34
C LYS A 124 -19.42 -18.36 -9.28
N LYS A 125 -19.14 -17.85 -8.08
CA LYS A 125 -18.70 -16.47 -7.88
C LYS A 125 -17.37 -16.20 -8.61
N TYR A 126 -16.42 -17.13 -8.51
CA TYR A 126 -15.15 -17.07 -9.25
C TYR A 126 -15.36 -17.01 -10.77
N GLU A 127 -16.19 -17.89 -11.31
CA GLU A 127 -16.52 -17.92 -12.74
C GLU A 127 -17.22 -16.63 -13.17
N GLY A 128 -18.10 -16.09 -12.33
CA GLY A 128 -18.76 -14.81 -12.53
C GLY A 128 -17.76 -13.63 -12.62
N TYR A 129 -16.80 -13.55 -11.70
CA TYR A 129 -15.74 -12.53 -11.76
C TYR A 129 -14.83 -12.72 -12.99
N CYS A 130 -14.45 -13.94 -13.32
CA CYS A 130 -13.69 -14.20 -14.53
C CYS A 130 -14.42 -13.69 -15.79
N LYS A 131 -15.74 -13.91 -15.86
CA LYS A 131 -16.58 -13.38 -16.95
C LYS A 131 -16.65 -11.85 -16.91
N ARG A 132 -16.89 -11.22 -15.74
CA ARG A 132 -16.93 -9.76 -15.56
C ARG A 132 -15.63 -9.13 -16.07
N PHE A 133 -14.48 -9.74 -15.76
CA PHE A 133 -13.16 -9.23 -16.14
C PHE A 133 -12.72 -9.64 -17.56
N GLY A 134 -13.56 -10.30 -18.33
CA GLY A 134 -13.27 -10.70 -19.71
C GLY A 134 -12.20 -11.80 -19.84
N LEU A 135 -12.06 -12.65 -18.82
CA LEU A 135 -11.06 -13.71 -18.79
C LEU A 135 -11.55 -14.97 -19.49
N SER A 136 -10.69 -15.56 -20.30
CA SER A 136 -10.95 -16.89 -20.89
C SER A 136 -10.71 -17.98 -19.85
N MET A 137 -11.76 -18.71 -19.49
CA MET A 137 -11.66 -19.84 -18.54
C MET A 137 -10.79 -21.00 -19.04
N LYS A 138 -10.53 -21.07 -20.36
CA LYS A 138 -9.83 -22.20 -21.01
C LYS A 138 -8.36 -21.89 -21.36
N LYS A 139 -8.02 -20.59 -21.55
CA LYS A 139 -6.69 -20.17 -21.99
C LYS A 139 -5.73 -20.14 -20.80
N ASN A 140 -4.57 -20.80 -20.92
CA ASN A 140 -3.57 -20.82 -19.85
C ASN A 140 -3.07 -19.42 -19.54
N ILE A 141 -2.72 -19.18 -18.26
CA ILE A 141 -2.25 -17.90 -17.74
C ILE A 141 -1.00 -17.40 -18.48
N ARG A 142 -0.11 -18.30 -18.90
CA ARG A 142 1.10 -17.98 -19.69
C ARG A 142 0.80 -17.09 -20.90
N TYR A 143 -0.34 -17.31 -21.55
CA TYR A 143 -0.75 -16.58 -22.75
C TYR A 143 -1.62 -15.34 -22.45
N GLN A 144 -1.74 -14.95 -21.18
CA GLN A 144 -2.49 -13.78 -20.75
C GLN A 144 -1.52 -12.63 -20.46
N SER A 145 -1.96 -11.39 -20.72
CA SER A 145 -1.21 -10.18 -20.36
C SER A 145 -1.02 -10.07 -18.83
N LYS A 146 -0.08 -9.22 -18.38
CA LYS A 146 0.11 -8.97 -16.95
C LYS A 146 -1.21 -8.52 -16.30
N GLY A 147 -1.94 -7.57 -16.90
CA GLY A 147 -3.22 -7.10 -16.39
C GLY A 147 -4.28 -8.21 -16.29
N MET A 148 -4.35 -9.12 -17.27
CA MET A 148 -5.28 -10.26 -17.19
C MET A 148 -4.92 -11.25 -16.07
N ARG A 149 -3.62 -11.37 -15.73
CA ARG A 149 -3.19 -12.19 -14.59
C ARG A 149 -3.61 -11.58 -13.26
N VAL A 150 -3.50 -10.25 -13.13
CA VAL A 150 -4.01 -9.51 -11.96
C VAL A 150 -5.52 -9.69 -11.84
N LYS A 151 -6.28 -9.52 -12.94
CA LYS A 151 -7.72 -9.75 -13.00
C LYS A 151 -8.10 -11.15 -12.50
N MET A 152 -7.35 -12.17 -12.91
CA MET A 152 -7.61 -13.55 -12.50
C MET A 152 -7.31 -13.76 -11.00
N GLN A 153 -6.21 -13.24 -10.48
CA GLN A 153 -5.90 -13.29 -9.05
C GLN A 153 -6.98 -12.56 -8.23
N LEU A 154 -7.45 -11.41 -8.70
CA LEU A 154 -8.56 -10.67 -8.10
C LEU A 154 -9.85 -11.53 -8.08
N ALA A 155 -10.23 -12.10 -9.23
CA ALA A 155 -11.39 -12.99 -9.31
C ALA A 155 -11.30 -14.13 -8.29
N PHE A 156 -10.11 -14.69 -8.08
CA PHE A 156 -9.88 -15.75 -7.10
C PHE A 156 -10.02 -15.22 -5.67
N CYS A 157 -9.33 -14.11 -5.33
CA CYS A 157 -9.35 -13.50 -4.00
C CYS A 157 -10.77 -13.11 -3.55
N LEU A 158 -11.59 -12.61 -4.48
CA LEU A 158 -12.96 -12.20 -4.19
C LEU A 158 -13.95 -13.37 -4.04
N SER A 159 -13.49 -14.60 -4.27
CA SER A 159 -14.34 -15.79 -4.32
C SER A 159 -14.27 -16.68 -3.10
N TYR A 160 -13.52 -16.29 -2.07
CA TYR A 160 -13.48 -16.96 -0.77
C TYR A 160 -13.64 -15.98 0.39
N LYS A 161 -13.75 -16.51 1.59
CA LYS A 161 -13.93 -15.68 2.80
C LYS A 161 -12.58 -15.13 3.24
N ALA A 162 -12.42 -13.82 3.15
CA ALA A 162 -11.30 -13.09 3.73
C ALA A 162 -11.83 -11.81 4.35
N THR A 163 -11.16 -11.33 5.39
CA THR A 163 -11.46 -10.07 6.06
C THR A 163 -10.40 -9.03 5.80
N LEU A 164 -9.15 -9.44 5.55
CA LEU A 164 -8.04 -8.56 5.21
C LEU A 164 -7.54 -8.85 3.79
N TYR A 165 -7.63 -7.85 2.92
CA TYR A 165 -7.12 -7.89 1.55
C TYR A 165 -5.81 -7.12 1.47
N VAL A 166 -4.75 -7.75 0.95
CA VAL A 166 -3.41 -7.16 0.85
C VAL A 166 -2.97 -7.13 -0.61
N PHE A 167 -2.77 -5.95 -1.15
CA PHE A 167 -2.43 -5.75 -2.55
C PHE A 167 -1.10 -4.99 -2.70
N ASP A 168 -0.11 -5.66 -3.29
CA ASP A 168 1.19 -5.06 -3.58
C ASP A 168 1.24 -4.64 -5.05
N GLU A 169 1.17 -3.32 -5.32
CA GLU A 169 1.18 -2.70 -6.64
C GLU A 169 0.12 -3.25 -7.62
N PRO A 170 -1.16 -3.44 -7.22
CA PRO A 170 -2.16 -4.13 -8.04
C PRO A 170 -2.56 -3.38 -9.30
N SER A 171 -2.42 -2.05 -9.32
CA SER A 171 -2.74 -1.19 -10.48
C SER A 171 -1.60 -1.06 -11.48
N ALA A 172 -0.40 -1.56 -11.16
CA ALA A 172 0.77 -1.45 -12.01
C ALA A 172 0.60 -2.19 -13.35
N GLY A 173 0.61 -1.42 -14.45
CA GLY A 173 0.47 -1.97 -15.81
C GLY A 173 -0.95 -2.38 -16.20
N LEU A 174 -1.96 -1.91 -15.48
CA LEU A 174 -3.36 -1.99 -15.89
C LEU A 174 -3.71 -0.84 -16.85
N ASP A 175 -4.65 -1.11 -17.75
CA ASP A 175 -5.25 -0.05 -18.55
C ASP A 175 -6.10 0.89 -17.67
N PRO A 176 -6.27 2.18 -18.07
CA PRO A 176 -6.97 3.16 -17.26
C PRO A 176 -8.43 2.80 -16.93
N ILE A 177 -9.10 2.07 -17.82
CA ILE A 177 -10.51 1.68 -17.62
C ILE A 177 -10.58 0.65 -16.49
N PHE A 178 -9.75 -0.38 -16.56
CA PHE A 178 -9.74 -1.40 -15.51
C PHE A 178 -9.15 -0.87 -14.18
N ARG A 179 -8.18 0.06 -14.23
CA ARG A 179 -7.70 0.74 -13.01
C ARG A 179 -8.86 1.42 -12.27
N LYS A 180 -9.74 2.11 -12.99
CA LYS A 180 -10.94 2.72 -12.39
C LYS A 180 -11.87 1.66 -11.81
N GLU A 181 -12.15 0.58 -12.56
CA GLU A 181 -12.98 -0.53 -12.09
C GLU A 181 -12.40 -1.19 -10.83
N LEU A 182 -11.07 -1.32 -10.74
CA LEU A 182 -10.38 -1.85 -9.57
C LEU A 182 -10.60 -0.98 -8.33
N LEU A 183 -10.49 0.35 -8.46
CA LEU A 183 -10.74 1.27 -7.34
C LEU A 183 -12.20 1.23 -6.88
N ASP A 184 -13.14 1.15 -7.82
CA ASP A 184 -14.57 0.99 -7.50
C ASP A 184 -14.82 -0.35 -6.78
N LEU A 185 -14.13 -1.41 -7.19
CA LEU A 185 -14.20 -2.72 -6.55
C LEU A 185 -13.65 -2.70 -5.10
N PHE A 186 -12.67 -1.85 -4.80
CA PHE A 186 -12.16 -1.71 -3.44
C PHE A 186 -13.23 -1.15 -2.50
N PHE A 187 -14.03 -0.20 -2.95
CA PHE A 187 -15.18 0.25 -2.17
C PHE A 187 -16.22 -0.86 -1.99
N GLU A 188 -16.51 -1.67 -3.04
CA GLU A 188 -17.42 -2.82 -2.91
C GLU A 188 -16.91 -3.84 -1.84
N ILE A 189 -15.59 -4.02 -1.72
CA ILE A 189 -15.00 -4.95 -0.73
C ILE A 189 -15.26 -4.50 0.71
N ILE A 190 -15.10 -3.19 0.99
CA ILE A 190 -15.18 -2.66 2.34
C ILE A 190 -16.58 -2.16 2.72
N GLU A 191 -17.55 -2.18 1.80
CA GLU A 191 -18.88 -1.59 1.95
C GLU A 191 -19.64 -2.06 3.21
N ASP A 192 -19.46 -3.34 3.58
CA ASP A 192 -20.12 -3.91 4.75
C ASP A 192 -19.43 -3.56 6.10
N GLY A 193 -18.33 -2.82 6.06
CA GLY A 193 -17.56 -2.40 7.25
C GLY A 193 -16.82 -3.54 7.98
N THR A 194 -16.86 -4.76 7.44
CA THR A 194 -16.22 -5.94 8.08
C THR A 194 -14.87 -6.32 7.51
N LYS A 195 -14.49 -5.72 6.39
CA LYS A 195 -13.28 -6.02 5.63
C LYS A 195 -12.41 -4.78 5.50
N SER A 196 -11.11 -4.98 5.37
CA SER A 196 -10.15 -3.91 5.14
C SER A 196 -9.17 -4.25 4.04
N ILE A 197 -8.57 -3.21 3.49
CA ILE A 197 -7.59 -3.33 2.41
C ILE A 197 -6.28 -2.68 2.84
N ILE A 198 -5.18 -3.36 2.57
CA ILE A 198 -3.83 -2.78 2.56
C ILE A 198 -3.39 -2.69 1.11
N LEU A 199 -3.00 -1.51 0.69
CA LEU A 199 -2.59 -1.24 -0.68
C LEU A 199 -1.23 -0.57 -0.70
N SER A 200 -0.20 -1.20 -1.29
CA SER A 200 0.98 -0.47 -1.71
C SER A 200 0.82 0.03 -3.14
N THR A 201 1.20 1.26 -3.40
CA THR A 201 1.25 1.80 -4.76
C THR A 201 2.24 2.95 -4.86
N HIS A 202 2.82 3.12 -6.05
CA HIS A 202 3.56 4.32 -6.42
C HIS A 202 2.65 5.36 -7.12
N LEU A 203 1.41 5.01 -7.41
CA LEU A 203 0.40 5.88 -8.01
C LEU A 203 -0.42 6.54 -6.89
N THR A 204 0.12 7.61 -6.33
CA THR A 204 -0.47 8.33 -5.18
C THR A 204 -1.86 8.86 -5.44
N GLU A 205 -2.21 9.16 -6.70
CA GLU A 205 -3.58 9.54 -7.09
C GLU A 205 -4.64 8.48 -6.75
N ASP A 206 -4.27 7.19 -6.76
CA ASP A 206 -5.19 6.13 -6.32
C ASP A 206 -5.51 6.30 -4.84
N LEU A 207 -4.49 6.61 -4.02
CA LEU A 207 -4.65 6.78 -2.58
C LEU A 207 -5.39 8.06 -2.21
N ASP A 208 -5.18 9.15 -2.95
CA ASP A 208 -5.98 10.37 -2.77
C ASP A 208 -7.48 10.07 -2.87
N ARG A 209 -7.84 9.12 -3.76
CA ARG A 209 -9.23 8.74 -4.01
C ARG A 209 -9.79 7.77 -2.97
N ILE A 210 -9.03 6.74 -2.57
CA ILE A 210 -9.59 5.59 -1.85
C ILE A 210 -9.04 5.36 -0.45
N ALA A 211 -7.85 5.88 -0.09
CA ALA A 211 -7.24 5.58 1.20
C ALA A 211 -7.91 6.37 2.33
N ASP A 212 -8.09 5.70 3.47
CA ASP A 212 -8.49 6.31 4.74
C ASP A 212 -7.28 6.63 5.60
N TYR A 213 -6.30 5.73 5.62
CA TYR A 213 -5.04 5.87 6.35
C TYR A 213 -3.84 5.84 5.40
N ILE A 214 -2.80 6.57 5.75
CA ILE A 214 -1.51 6.58 5.05
C ILE A 214 -0.41 6.15 6.00
N LEU A 215 0.34 5.13 5.59
CA LEU A 215 1.58 4.70 6.20
C LEU A 215 2.76 5.10 5.29
N TYR A 216 3.58 6.03 5.75
CA TYR A 216 4.77 6.43 5.01
C TYR A 216 5.99 5.66 5.48
N VAL A 217 6.61 4.95 4.54
CA VAL A 217 7.80 4.13 4.76
C VAL A 217 9.00 4.74 4.02
N GLU A 218 10.10 4.96 4.72
CA GLU A 218 11.37 5.43 4.16
C GLU A 218 12.56 4.74 4.82
N ASP A 219 13.48 4.21 4.01
CA ASP A 219 14.71 3.56 4.45
C ASP A 219 14.50 2.51 5.56
N GLY A 220 13.44 1.72 5.42
CA GLY A 220 13.08 0.68 6.38
C GLY A 220 12.45 1.18 7.68
N LYS A 221 11.99 2.42 7.75
CA LYS A 221 11.36 2.99 8.93
C LYS A 221 9.95 3.48 8.65
N GLN A 222 9.11 3.39 9.66
CA GLN A 222 7.83 4.07 9.70
C GLN A 222 8.07 5.54 10.04
N ASN A 223 7.82 6.45 9.07
CA ASN A 223 7.92 7.88 9.34
C ASN A 223 6.65 8.41 9.99
N PHE A 224 5.50 7.99 9.47
CA PHE A 224 4.21 8.25 10.10
C PHE A 224 3.17 7.23 9.68
N PHE A 225 2.15 7.09 10.51
CA PHE A 225 0.88 6.44 10.25
C PHE A 225 -0.22 7.36 10.74
N MET A 226 -1.15 7.78 9.88
CA MET A 226 -2.25 8.68 10.26
C MET A 226 -3.41 8.63 9.25
N GLU A 227 -4.54 9.16 9.64
CA GLU A 227 -5.67 9.39 8.75
C GLU A 227 -5.29 10.33 7.61
N LYS A 228 -5.73 10.02 6.40
CA LYS A 228 -5.45 10.84 5.20
C LYS A 228 -5.92 12.28 5.35
N GLU A 229 -7.12 12.47 5.87
CA GLU A 229 -7.69 13.80 6.05
C GLU A 229 -6.90 14.62 7.09
N GLU A 230 -6.46 13.99 8.17
CA GLU A 230 -5.58 14.62 9.13
C GLU A 230 -4.25 15.02 8.47
N LEU A 231 -3.62 14.11 7.71
CA LEU A 231 -2.40 14.37 6.96
C LEU A 231 -2.56 15.60 6.06
N ILE A 232 -3.59 15.61 5.20
CA ILE A 232 -3.83 16.71 4.26
C ILE A 232 -4.14 18.02 5.01
N SER A 233 -4.84 17.95 6.15
CA SER A 233 -5.19 19.13 6.93
C SER A 233 -3.98 19.86 7.52
N ARG A 234 -2.90 19.13 7.81
CA ARG A 234 -1.66 19.67 8.40
C ARG A 234 -0.81 20.46 7.42
N PHE A 235 -1.02 20.27 6.11
CA PHE A 235 -0.17 20.88 5.08
C PHE A 235 -0.95 21.79 4.16
N ARG A 236 -0.25 22.76 3.56
CA ARG A 236 -0.74 23.55 2.42
C ARG A 236 0.37 23.70 1.39
N MET A 237 -0.02 23.67 0.12
CA MET A 237 0.81 24.17 -0.97
C MET A 237 0.67 25.67 -1.06
N ILE A 238 1.79 26.38 -1.07
CA ILE A 238 1.81 27.83 -1.32
C ILE A 238 2.62 28.13 -2.57
N LYS A 239 2.15 29.12 -3.35
CA LYS A 239 2.82 29.61 -4.55
C LYS A 239 2.82 31.11 -4.58
N GLY A 240 3.97 31.73 -4.88
CA GLY A 240 4.14 33.17 -4.91
C GLY A 240 5.53 33.56 -5.40
N SER A 241 5.86 34.88 -5.37
CA SER A 241 7.22 35.31 -5.59
C SER A 241 8.17 34.72 -4.53
N ARG A 242 9.47 34.67 -4.81
CA ARG A 242 10.48 34.18 -3.85
C ARG A 242 10.40 34.93 -2.50
N GLY A 243 10.19 36.24 -2.52
CA GLY A 243 10.05 37.05 -1.30
C GLY A 243 8.82 36.67 -0.47
N GLN A 244 7.68 36.42 -1.13
CA GLN A 244 6.43 36.03 -0.47
C GLN A 244 6.59 34.63 0.17
N VAL A 245 7.14 33.66 -0.53
CA VAL A 245 7.36 32.31 -0.01
C VAL A 245 8.41 32.30 1.12
N ASN A 246 9.48 33.12 0.99
CA ASN A 246 10.51 33.29 2.03
C ASN A 246 9.92 33.77 3.37
N TYR A 247 8.85 34.55 3.37
CA TYR A 247 8.19 34.97 4.60
C TYR A 247 7.71 33.77 5.45
N TYR A 248 7.40 32.66 4.79
CA TYR A 248 6.90 31.44 5.44
C TYR A 248 8.00 30.36 5.64
N ASN A 249 9.28 30.68 5.43
CA ASN A 249 10.38 29.69 5.52
C ASN A 249 10.38 28.87 6.82
N LYS A 250 9.90 29.45 7.93
CA LYS A 250 9.79 28.74 9.21
C LYS A 250 8.86 27.52 9.15
N TYR A 251 7.91 27.53 8.24
CA TYR A 251 6.89 26.48 8.07
C TYR A 251 7.13 25.62 6.83
N VAL A 252 8.08 26.01 5.98
CA VAL A 252 8.40 25.28 4.74
C VAL A 252 9.03 23.94 5.08
N VAL A 253 8.41 22.88 4.56
CA VAL A 253 8.88 21.51 4.65
C VAL A 253 9.70 21.13 3.41
N GLY A 254 9.34 21.66 2.27
CA GLY A 254 10.07 21.47 1.03
C GLY A 254 9.70 22.55 0.02
N ARG A 255 10.61 22.85 -0.90
CA ARG A 255 10.49 23.98 -1.81
C ARG A 255 11.03 23.68 -3.18
N LYS A 256 10.37 24.25 -4.20
CA LYS A 256 10.85 24.29 -5.58
C LYS A 256 10.87 25.76 -6.04
N ASP A 257 12.04 26.26 -6.41
CA ASP A 257 12.19 27.59 -6.98
C ASP A 257 12.27 27.50 -8.49
N GLU A 258 11.43 28.31 -9.16
CA GLU A 258 11.48 28.55 -10.59
C GLU A 258 11.87 30.02 -10.87
N ASP A 259 12.07 30.38 -12.13
CA ASP A 259 12.60 31.71 -12.48
C ASP A 259 11.73 32.87 -11.95
N ILE A 260 10.41 32.73 -12.02
CA ILE A 260 9.45 33.80 -11.73
C ILE A 260 8.73 33.58 -10.39
N PHE A 261 8.57 32.34 -9.96
CA PHE A 261 7.82 31.99 -8.74
C PHE A 261 8.51 30.91 -7.95
N SER A 262 8.10 30.78 -6.71
CA SER A 262 8.47 29.67 -5.84
C SER A 262 7.20 28.94 -5.41
N GLU A 263 7.30 27.63 -5.29
CA GLU A 263 6.27 26.77 -4.76
C GLU A 263 6.81 26.00 -3.57
N ALA A 264 6.04 25.89 -2.50
CA ALA A 264 6.49 25.20 -1.30
C ALA A 264 5.34 24.49 -0.60
N LEU A 265 5.68 23.34 0.01
CA LEU A 265 4.83 22.67 0.98
C LEU A 265 5.13 23.25 2.36
N VAL A 266 4.11 23.73 3.04
CA VAL A 266 4.20 24.26 4.41
C VAL A 266 3.43 23.38 5.38
N LEU A 267 4.03 23.12 6.54
CA LEU A 267 3.39 22.49 7.69
C LEU A 267 2.72 23.59 8.51
N LEU A 268 1.42 23.52 8.66
CA LEU A 268 0.65 24.49 9.44
C LEU A 268 0.93 24.31 10.94
N PRO A 269 1.23 25.39 11.69
CA PRO A 269 1.42 25.31 13.14
C PRO A 269 0.11 25.03 13.88
N GLU A 270 -1.03 25.42 13.30
CA GLU A 270 -2.38 25.25 13.83
C GLU A 270 -3.41 25.19 12.68
N LYS A 271 -4.58 24.64 12.95
CA LYS A 271 -5.63 24.45 11.91
C LYS A 271 -6.11 25.76 11.29
N ASP A 272 -6.21 26.83 12.09
CA ASP A 272 -6.76 28.14 11.68
C ASP A 272 -5.64 29.12 11.31
N PHE A 273 -4.53 28.63 10.75
CA PHE A 273 -3.41 29.45 10.35
C PHE A 273 -3.77 30.39 9.20
N GLU A 274 -3.61 31.72 9.43
CA GLU A 274 -3.84 32.74 8.43
C GLU A 274 -2.55 33.16 7.72
N PHE A 275 -2.59 33.16 6.38
CA PHE A 275 -1.49 33.62 5.54
C PHE A 275 -1.47 35.14 5.45
N ARG A 276 -0.56 35.81 6.21
CA ARG A 276 -0.48 37.27 6.27
C ARG A 276 0.06 37.94 5.01
N VAL A 277 1.02 37.28 4.34
CA VAL A 277 1.55 37.75 3.05
C VAL A 277 0.79 37.03 1.93
N PRO A 278 0.26 37.76 0.94
CA PRO A 278 -0.50 37.15 -0.14
C PRO A 278 0.29 36.11 -0.90
N VAL A 279 -0.21 34.88 -0.91
CA VAL A 279 0.26 33.74 -1.70
C VAL A 279 -0.95 32.99 -2.21
N GLN A 280 -0.79 32.30 -3.32
CA GLN A 280 -1.78 31.32 -3.73
C GLN A 280 -1.69 30.09 -2.81
N VAL A 281 -2.79 29.73 -2.17
CA VAL A 281 -2.86 28.59 -1.24
C VAL A 281 -3.75 27.51 -1.82
N SER A 282 -3.30 26.27 -1.79
CA SER A 282 -4.09 25.10 -2.19
C SER A 282 -3.86 23.92 -1.23
N GLN A 283 -4.81 22.99 -1.21
CA GLN A 283 -4.60 21.71 -0.52
C GLN A 283 -3.57 20.88 -1.28
N PRO A 284 -2.61 20.24 -0.60
CA PRO A 284 -1.70 19.31 -1.23
C PRO A 284 -2.40 18.00 -1.55
N LYS A 285 -1.92 17.32 -2.57
CA LYS A 285 -2.17 15.89 -2.78
C LYS A 285 -1.16 15.07 -1.99
N ILE A 286 -1.42 13.78 -1.82
CA ILE A 286 -0.45 12.85 -1.20
C ILE A 286 0.89 12.91 -1.94
N GLU A 287 0.88 13.02 -3.27
CA GLU A 287 2.09 13.17 -4.09
C GLU A 287 2.91 14.39 -3.70
N ASP A 288 2.28 15.55 -3.53
CA ASP A 288 2.95 16.79 -3.13
C ASP A 288 3.65 16.61 -1.78
N ILE A 289 2.92 16.05 -0.80
CA ILE A 289 3.49 15.78 0.53
C ILE A 289 4.70 14.87 0.39
N MET A 290 4.59 13.78 -0.38
CA MET A 290 5.67 12.83 -0.58
C MET A 290 6.90 13.46 -1.24
N VAL A 291 6.70 14.23 -2.33
CA VAL A 291 7.79 14.86 -3.09
C VAL A 291 8.54 15.88 -2.23
N TYR A 292 7.80 16.77 -1.58
CA TYR A 292 8.40 17.88 -0.84
C TYR A 292 8.96 17.43 0.51
N TYR A 293 8.30 16.50 1.22
CA TYR A 293 8.79 15.95 2.47
C TYR A 293 10.09 15.14 2.29
N MET A 294 10.25 14.50 1.12
CA MET A 294 11.45 13.74 0.77
C MET A 294 12.64 14.61 0.30
N SER A 295 12.40 15.82 -0.22
CA SER A 295 13.45 16.66 -0.80
C SER A 295 14.34 17.31 0.28
N GLU A 296 13.80 17.58 1.47
CA GLU A 296 14.56 18.25 2.55
C GLU A 296 15.69 17.41 3.12
N LYS A 297 15.50 16.09 3.23
CA LYS A 297 16.56 15.22 3.78
C LYS A 297 17.82 15.12 2.89
N LYS A 298 17.76 15.56 1.62
CA LYS A 298 18.92 15.60 0.72
C LYS A 298 19.80 16.85 0.91
N ASN A 299 19.28 17.91 1.53
CA ASN A 299 20.00 19.18 1.70
C ASN A 299 20.68 19.33 3.06
N VAL A 300 20.59 18.35 3.94
CA VAL A 300 21.17 18.34 5.30
C VAL A 300 22.26 17.28 5.46
N GLY A 301 22.73 16.70 4.34
CA GLY A 301 23.82 15.70 4.30
C GLY A 301 25.10 16.27 3.70
#